data_f7cf7a1e3d83d2d513ea737c163c831a
#
_entry.id   f7cf7a1e3d83d2d513ea737c163c831a
#
_cell.length_a   1.000
_cell.length_b   1.000
_cell.length_c   1.000
_cell.angle_alpha   90.00
_cell.angle_beta   90.00
_cell.angle_gamma   90.00
#
_symmetry.space_group_name_H-M   'P 1'
#
loop_
_entity.id
_entity.type
_entity.pdbx_description
1 polymer ?
#
loop_
_entity_poly.entity_id
_entity_poly.type
_entity_poly.pdbx_seq_one_letter_code
_entity_poly.pdbx_strand_id
1 'polypeptide(L)'
;VTSYAYPATELAARAALDYTVQALNYFSKQFGMPPRGSLSIVQADFPDGMEYDGLFFLSDRFYYGFDGSPRSYLALIAVHETAHQWWYGRVGSDQAMEPWLDEALCTYSELLFYESLNPELADWWWGFRVEPHAPKGSLSATIYDFSRFTPYRNLVYLRGAQFLHALRQTMGDAAFFNALQTYLARFDGQIATRSDFLDAVQQATSKDLSASIADAFKP
;
A
#
# COMPACT_ATOMS: atom_id res chain seq x y z
N VAL A 1 -12.77 -4.87 14.19
CA VAL A 1 -12.83 -5.27 12.77
C VAL A 1 -13.97 -6.27 12.59
N THR A 2 -14.75 -6.14 11.52
CA THR A 2 -15.84 -7.06 11.18
C THR A 2 -15.70 -7.52 9.73
N SER A 3 -15.81 -8.82 9.48
CA SER A 3 -15.81 -9.39 8.13
C SER A 3 -17.22 -9.84 7.74
N TYR A 4 -17.69 -9.39 6.58
CA TYR A 4 -18.95 -9.75 5.95
C TYR A 4 -18.66 -10.58 4.70
N ALA A 5 -19.09 -11.84 4.72
CA ALA A 5 -18.82 -12.78 3.62
C ALA A 5 -19.95 -13.77 3.44
N TYR A 6 -20.00 -14.44 2.31
CA TYR A 6 -20.97 -15.52 2.05
C TYR A 6 -20.65 -16.75 2.89
N PRO A 7 -21.67 -17.52 3.35
CA PRO A 7 -21.45 -18.71 4.15
C PRO A 7 -20.53 -19.76 3.49
N ALA A 8 -20.55 -19.84 2.16
CA ALA A 8 -19.71 -20.77 1.41
C ALA A 8 -18.20 -20.45 1.47
N THR A 9 -17.81 -19.26 1.89
CA THR A 9 -16.41 -18.78 1.94
C THR A 9 -15.95 -18.46 3.36
N GLU A 10 -16.55 -19.05 4.38
CA GLU A 10 -16.27 -18.76 5.80
C GLU A 10 -14.77 -18.88 6.15
N LEU A 11 -14.08 -19.91 5.64
CA LEU A 11 -12.65 -20.11 5.90
C LEU A 11 -11.81 -18.93 5.37
N ALA A 12 -12.08 -18.50 4.15
CA ALA A 12 -11.42 -17.36 3.54
C ALA A 12 -11.77 -16.04 4.27
N ALA A 13 -13.02 -15.90 4.71
CA ALA A 13 -13.46 -14.74 5.49
C ALA A 13 -12.73 -14.61 6.83
N ARG A 14 -12.50 -15.73 7.52
CA ARG A 14 -11.68 -15.76 8.74
C ARG A 14 -10.23 -15.39 8.44
N ALA A 15 -9.66 -15.92 7.37
CA ALA A 15 -8.31 -15.57 6.96
C ALA A 15 -8.17 -14.09 6.58
N ALA A 16 -9.11 -13.51 5.82
CA ALA A 16 -9.12 -12.08 5.51
C ALA A 16 -9.17 -11.23 6.78
N LEU A 17 -10.02 -11.61 7.75
CA LEU A 17 -10.08 -10.96 9.05
C LEU A 17 -8.75 -11.02 9.79
N ASP A 18 -8.13 -12.20 9.85
CA ASP A 18 -6.88 -12.42 10.57
C ASP A 18 -5.72 -11.63 9.95
N TYR A 19 -5.58 -11.62 8.61
CA TYR A 19 -4.57 -10.80 7.91
C TYR A 19 -4.81 -9.31 8.11
N THR A 20 -6.04 -8.85 8.05
CA THR A 20 -6.39 -7.45 8.34
C THR A 20 -6.01 -7.06 9.77
N VAL A 21 -6.34 -7.88 10.77
CA VAL A 21 -5.98 -7.61 12.17
C VAL A 21 -4.46 -7.60 12.38
N GLN A 22 -3.73 -8.53 11.75
CA GLN A 22 -2.27 -8.55 11.80
C GLN A 22 -1.68 -7.29 11.15
N ALA A 23 -2.18 -6.90 9.97
CA ALA A 23 -1.75 -5.69 9.26
C ALA A 23 -2.05 -4.42 10.08
N LEU A 24 -3.24 -4.29 10.65
CA LEU A 24 -3.61 -3.19 11.55
C LEU A 24 -2.64 -3.06 12.73
N ASN A 25 -2.33 -4.17 13.38
CA ASN A 25 -1.40 -4.18 14.50
C ASN A 25 0.02 -3.79 14.08
N TYR A 26 0.49 -4.34 12.96
CA TYR A 26 1.81 -4.03 12.43
C TYR A 26 1.92 -2.56 12.00
N PHE A 27 0.98 -2.08 11.19
CA PHE A 27 1.00 -0.70 10.69
C PHE A 27 0.79 0.33 11.81
N SER A 28 -0.06 0.04 12.80
CA SER A 28 -0.22 0.90 13.98
C SER A 28 1.07 1.06 14.75
N LYS A 29 1.86 -0.01 14.88
CA LYS A 29 3.17 0.03 15.51
C LYS A 29 4.21 0.75 14.65
N GLN A 30 4.19 0.51 13.34
CA GLN A 30 5.22 0.97 12.42
C GLN A 30 5.02 2.43 12.00
N PHE A 31 3.79 2.80 11.67
CA PHE A 31 3.44 4.15 11.22
C PHE A 31 2.96 5.05 12.37
N GLY A 32 2.58 4.44 13.50
CA GLY A 32 1.87 5.16 14.56
C GLY A 32 0.42 5.48 14.14
N MET A 33 -0.28 6.22 14.98
CA MET A 33 -1.63 6.75 14.70
C MET A 33 -2.58 5.67 14.14
N PRO A 34 -3.10 4.74 14.99
CA PRO A 34 -3.99 3.68 14.51
C PRO A 34 -5.22 4.25 13.79
N PRO A 35 -5.87 3.47 12.90
CA PRO A 35 -7.07 3.91 12.19
C PRO A 35 -8.16 4.38 13.13
N ARG A 36 -9.06 5.22 12.63
CA ARG A 36 -10.19 5.75 13.40
C ARG A 36 -11.36 4.75 13.37
N GLY A 37 -12.04 4.61 14.49
CA GLY A 37 -13.32 3.90 14.57
C GLY A 37 -13.23 2.39 14.31
N SER A 38 -14.15 1.87 13.49
CA SER A 38 -14.26 0.46 13.12
C SER A 38 -13.82 0.23 11.68
N LEU A 39 -13.39 -0.99 11.36
CA LEU A 39 -13.08 -1.41 9.99
C LEU A 39 -13.95 -2.58 9.58
N SER A 40 -14.59 -2.46 8.42
CA SER A 40 -15.42 -3.50 7.81
C SER A 40 -14.74 -4.07 6.56
N ILE A 41 -14.68 -5.40 6.48
CA ILE A 41 -14.20 -6.13 5.30
C ILE A 41 -15.43 -6.74 4.64
N VAL A 42 -15.66 -6.47 3.37
CA VAL A 42 -16.85 -6.94 2.66
C VAL A 42 -16.43 -7.74 1.43
N GLN A 43 -16.81 -9.02 1.42
CA GLN A 43 -16.75 -9.82 0.19
C GLN A 43 -17.76 -9.29 -0.81
N ALA A 44 -17.34 -8.99 -2.05
CA ALA A 44 -18.18 -8.40 -3.07
C ALA A 44 -17.90 -8.95 -4.47
N ASP A 45 -18.92 -8.94 -5.32
CA ASP A 45 -18.76 -9.15 -6.76
C ASP A 45 -18.11 -7.89 -7.38
N PHE A 46 -16.81 -7.80 -7.18
CA PHE A 46 -15.94 -6.70 -7.59
C PHE A 46 -14.63 -7.26 -8.17
N PRO A 47 -13.97 -6.61 -9.13
CA PRO A 47 -12.82 -7.21 -9.82
C PRO A 47 -11.53 -7.27 -8.98
N ASP A 48 -11.37 -6.46 -7.93
CA ASP A 48 -10.14 -6.36 -7.12
C ASP A 48 -10.48 -6.02 -5.66
N GLY A 49 -9.66 -5.27 -4.95
CA GLY A 49 -9.99 -4.54 -3.73
C GLY A 49 -10.55 -3.15 -4.02
N MET A 50 -11.15 -2.51 -3.02
CA MET A 50 -11.58 -1.11 -3.09
C MET A 50 -11.67 -0.52 -1.68
N GLU A 51 -10.87 0.51 -1.48
CA GLU A 51 -10.72 1.23 -0.21
C GLU A 51 -11.85 2.22 0.05
N TYR A 52 -12.17 2.38 1.33
CA TYR A 52 -12.95 3.47 1.92
C TYR A 52 -12.47 3.71 3.36
N ASP A 53 -12.75 4.87 3.93
CA ASP A 53 -12.48 5.13 5.34
C ASP A 53 -13.37 4.25 6.23
N GLY A 54 -12.75 3.33 6.97
CA GLY A 54 -13.43 2.36 7.85
C GLY A 54 -14.10 1.17 7.14
N LEU A 55 -13.91 0.99 5.82
CA LEU A 55 -14.46 -0.14 5.07
C LEU A 55 -13.61 -0.41 3.83
N PHE A 56 -13.50 -1.68 3.42
CA PHE A 56 -13.04 -2.01 2.08
C PHE A 56 -13.76 -3.25 1.51
N PHE A 57 -13.80 -3.32 0.19
CA PHE A 57 -14.26 -4.49 -0.53
C PHE A 57 -13.09 -5.40 -0.90
N LEU A 58 -13.36 -6.71 -0.94
CA LEU A 58 -12.47 -7.71 -1.53
C LEU A 58 -13.25 -8.56 -2.52
N SER A 59 -12.65 -8.79 -3.67
CA SER A 59 -13.24 -9.58 -4.75
C SER A 59 -13.64 -10.99 -4.31
N ASP A 60 -14.83 -11.43 -4.71
CA ASP A 60 -15.30 -12.81 -4.59
C ASP A 60 -14.25 -13.83 -5.05
N ARG A 61 -13.52 -13.52 -6.15
CA ARG A 61 -12.49 -14.41 -6.70
C ARG A 61 -11.36 -14.70 -5.71
N PHE A 62 -11.05 -13.77 -4.83
CA PHE A 62 -10.02 -13.98 -3.81
C PHE A 62 -10.49 -14.95 -2.74
N TYR A 63 -11.76 -14.88 -2.36
CA TYR A 63 -12.35 -15.80 -1.39
C TYR A 63 -12.45 -17.22 -1.92
N TYR A 64 -13.02 -17.39 -3.12
CA TYR A 64 -13.17 -18.71 -3.76
C TYR A 64 -11.83 -19.33 -4.17
N GLY A 65 -10.82 -18.52 -4.49
CA GLY A 65 -9.47 -18.95 -4.85
C GLY A 65 -8.51 -19.11 -3.68
N PHE A 66 -8.95 -18.90 -2.43
CA PHE A 66 -8.09 -18.97 -1.28
C PHE A 66 -7.64 -20.41 -0.97
N ASP A 67 -6.34 -20.64 -0.95
CA ASP A 67 -5.70 -21.93 -0.76
C ASP A 67 -5.13 -22.17 0.66
N GLY A 68 -5.40 -21.24 1.58
CA GLY A 68 -4.84 -21.27 2.95
C GLY A 68 -3.45 -20.65 3.07
N SER A 69 -2.88 -20.13 1.98
CA SER A 69 -1.52 -19.61 1.96
C SER A 69 -1.48 -18.09 2.21
N PRO A 70 -0.44 -17.57 2.90
CA PRO A 70 -0.15 -16.16 2.92
C PRO A 70 0.26 -15.60 1.55
N ARG A 71 0.61 -16.47 0.60
CA ARG A 71 0.96 -16.12 -0.79
C ARG A 71 -0.26 -16.03 -1.71
N SER A 72 -1.45 -15.82 -1.16
CA SER A 72 -2.71 -15.68 -1.89
C SER A 72 -3.07 -14.22 -2.17
N TYR A 73 -3.85 -13.99 -3.22
CA TYR A 73 -4.41 -12.65 -3.49
C TYR A 73 -5.31 -12.17 -2.34
N LEU A 74 -6.01 -13.06 -1.64
CA LEU A 74 -6.83 -12.69 -0.49
C LEU A 74 -5.99 -12.01 0.59
N ALA A 75 -4.86 -12.63 0.98
CA ALA A 75 -3.96 -12.09 1.98
C ALA A 75 -3.31 -10.78 1.50
N LEU A 76 -2.79 -10.80 0.27
CA LEU A 76 -2.10 -9.66 -0.33
C LEU A 76 -2.98 -8.41 -0.38
N ILE A 77 -4.19 -8.54 -0.95
CA ILE A 77 -5.09 -7.39 -1.13
C ILE A 77 -5.74 -6.99 0.20
N ALA A 78 -6.05 -7.92 1.11
CA ALA A 78 -6.51 -7.53 2.44
C ALA A 78 -5.50 -6.65 3.19
N VAL A 79 -4.21 -6.92 3.04
CA VAL A 79 -3.12 -6.10 3.61
C VAL A 79 -3.03 -4.74 2.91
N HIS A 80 -3.14 -4.71 1.58
CA HIS A 80 -3.16 -3.49 0.77
C HIS A 80 -4.31 -2.56 1.20
N GLU A 81 -5.55 -3.06 1.18
CA GLU A 81 -6.74 -2.30 1.57
C GLU A 81 -6.70 -1.83 3.04
N THR A 82 -6.02 -2.60 3.89
CA THR A 82 -5.79 -2.19 5.28
C THR A 82 -4.85 -0.99 5.36
N ALA A 83 -3.83 -0.91 4.50
CA ALA A 83 -2.88 0.20 4.49
C ALA A 83 -3.53 1.53 4.08
N HIS A 84 -4.59 1.50 3.26
CA HIS A 84 -5.40 2.68 2.92
C HIS A 84 -6.05 3.35 4.14
N GLN A 85 -6.14 2.69 5.30
CA GLN A 85 -6.61 3.34 6.53
C GLN A 85 -5.62 4.41 7.03
N TRP A 86 -4.38 4.41 6.54
CA TRP A 86 -3.35 5.44 6.74
C TRP A 86 -3.20 6.31 5.50
N TRP A 87 -2.89 5.69 4.34
CA TRP A 87 -2.58 6.34 3.06
C TRP A 87 -3.86 6.52 2.22
N TYR A 88 -4.83 7.21 2.70
CA TYR A 88 -6.14 7.62 2.23
C TYR A 88 -6.99 8.08 3.43
N GLY A 89 -7.29 7.19 4.37
CA GLY A 89 -8.19 7.47 5.49
C GLY A 89 -7.65 8.51 6.47
N ARG A 90 -6.32 8.56 6.70
CA ARG A 90 -5.70 9.59 7.53
C ARG A 90 -5.08 10.73 6.73
N VAL A 91 -4.28 10.41 5.75
CA VAL A 91 -3.68 11.40 4.86
C VAL A 91 -4.19 11.11 3.45
N GLY A 92 -5.06 11.98 2.95
CA GLY A 92 -5.56 11.91 1.58
C GLY A 92 -4.56 12.49 0.59
N SER A 93 -4.75 12.18 -0.68
CA SER A 93 -4.03 12.77 -1.80
C SER A 93 -4.98 13.06 -2.95
N ASP A 94 -4.54 13.78 -3.96
CA ASP A 94 -5.27 13.89 -5.23
C ASP A 94 -5.06 12.58 -6.02
N GLN A 95 -5.97 11.61 -5.84
CA GLN A 95 -5.89 10.31 -6.48
C GLN A 95 -5.94 10.37 -8.01
N ALA A 96 -6.40 11.49 -8.59
CA ALA A 96 -6.42 11.67 -10.03
C ALA A 96 -5.09 12.23 -10.57
N MET A 97 -4.50 13.18 -9.88
CA MET A 97 -3.31 13.90 -10.34
C MET A 97 -2.01 13.32 -9.76
N GLU A 98 -2.04 12.74 -8.57
CA GLU A 98 -0.89 12.16 -7.87
C GLU A 98 -1.21 10.76 -7.30
N PRO A 99 -1.73 9.81 -8.12
CA PRO A 99 -2.26 8.53 -7.65
C PRO A 99 -1.23 7.66 -6.92
N TRP A 100 0.06 7.85 -7.17
CA TRP A 100 1.13 7.08 -6.52
C TRP A 100 1.24 7.34 -5.02
N LEU A 101 0.83 8.52 -4.52
CA LEU A 101 0.86 8.85 -3.09
C LEU A 101 -0.06 7.97 -2.26
N ASP A 102 -1.12 7.50 -2.86
CA ASP A 102 -2.04 6.54 -2.28
C ASP A 102 -1.55 5.11 -2.53
N GLU A 103 -1.57 4.72 -3.76
CA GLU A 103 -1.41 3.33 -4.21
C GLU A 103 0.01 2.77 -4.02
N ALA A 104 1.05 3.59 -4.22
CA ALA A 104 2.41 3.11 -4.01
C ALA A 104 2.74 2.90 -2.53
N LEU A 105 2.24 3.79 -1.66
CA LEU A 105 2.42 3.64 -0.21
C LEU A 105 1.70 2.38 0.30
N CYS A 106 0.49 2.09 -0.19
CA CYS A 106 -0.24 0.87 0.15
C CYS A 106 0.46 -0.37 -0.42
N THR A 107 0.90 -0.34 -1.67
CA THR A 107 1.66 -1.45 -2.28
C THR A 107 2.98 -1.71 -1.55
N TYR A 108 3.70 -0.67 -1.14
CA TYR A 108 4.92 -0.85 -0.37
C TYR A 108 4.65 -1.35 1.06
N SER A 109 3.52 -0.99 1.62
CA SER A 109 3.07 -1.52 2.91
C SER A 109 2.80 -3.04 2.87
N GLU A 110 2.39 -3.59 1.71
CA GLU A 110 2.35 -5.05 1.49
C GLU A 110 3.72 -5.68 1.78
N LEU A 111 4.79 -5.17 1.14
CA LEU A 111 6.16 -5.65 1.37
C LEU A 111 6.56 -5.58 2.84
N LEU A 112 6.34 -4.42 3.48
CA LEU A 112 6.68 -4.22 4.88
C LEU A 112 5.99 -5.22 5.80
N PHE A 113 4.74 -5.55 5.51
CA PHE A 113 4.00 -6.57 6.24
C PHE A 113 4.61 -7.96 6.03
N TYR A 114 4.91 -8.34 4.80
CA TYR A 114 5.54 -9.65 4.51
C TYR A 114 6.94 -9.78 5.10
N GLU A 115 7.75 -8.72 5.06
CA GLU A 115 9.04 -8.67 5.78
C GLU A 115 8.88 -8.95 7.28
N SER A 116 7.79 -8.45 7.89
CA SER A 116 7.53 -8.64 9.33
C SER A 116 7.12 -10.06 9.70
N LEU A 117 6.58 -10.81 8.74
CA LEU A 117 6.20 -12.21 8.95
C LEU A 117 7.38 -13.15 8.76
N ASN A 118 8.06 -13.07 7.63
CA ASN A 118 9.17 -13.94 7.26
C ASN A 118 9.94 -13.32 6.07
N PRO A 119 11.29 -13.25 6.12
CA PRO A 119 12.11 -12.78 5.01
C PRO A 119 11.84 -13.49 3.66
N GLU A 120 11.58 -14.80 3.67
CA GLU A 120 11.24 -15.55 2.45
C GLU A 120 9.94 -15.09 1.78
N LEU A 121 9.02 -14.51 2.54
CA LEU A 121 7.79 -13.92 2.01
C LEU A 121 8.06 -12.57 1.35
N ALA A 122 9.06 -11.81 1.81
CA ALA A 122 9.51 -10.60 1.15
C ALA A 122 10.11 -10.89 -0.22
N ASP A 123 10.97 -11.91 -0.32
CA ASP A 123 11.54 -12.35 -1.61
C ASP A 123 10.45 -12.85 -2.56
N TRP A 124 9.48 -13.62 -2.03
CA TRP A 124 8.32 -14.02 -2.82
C TRP A 124 7.53 -12.81 -3.31
N TRP A 125 7.30 -11.80 -2.47
CA TRP A 125 6.55 -10.60 -2.85
C TRP A 125 7.21 -9.89 -4.04
N TRP A 126 8.53 -9.68 -4.02
CA TRP A 126 9.25 -9.09 -5.15
C TRP A 126 9.11 -9.92 -6.42
N GLY A 127 9.39 -11.22 -6.33
CA GLY A 127 9.33 -12.13 -7.46
C GLY A 127 7.94 -12.36 -8.03
N PHE A 128 6.88 -12.16 -7.23
CA PHE A 128 5.49 -12.32 -7.66
C PHE A 128 4.85 -10.99 -8.07
N ARG A 129 5.03 -9.95 -7.25
CA ARG A 129 4.28 -8.70 -7.35
C ARG A 129 4.89 -7.70 -8.32
N VAL A 130 6.22 -7.59 -8.39
CA VAL A 130 6.92 -6.49 -9.06
C VAL A 130 7.75 -6.95 -10.26
N GLU A 131 8.68 -7.86 -10.06
CA GLU A 131 9.68 -8.24 -11.06
C GLU A 131 9.11 -8.74 -12.39
N PRO A 132 8.04 -9.60 -12.42
CA PRO A 132 7.49 -10.09 -13.67
C PRO A 132 6.92 -9.00 -14.58
N HIS A 133 6.63 -7.83 -14.02
CA HIS A 133 6.01 -6.71 -14.74
C HIS A 133 7.03 -5.67 -15.23
N ALA A 134 8.28 -5.74 -14.78
CA ALA A 134 9.36 -4.82 -15.14
C ALA A 134 8.89 -3.35 -15.21
N PRO A 135 8.30 -2.81 -14.11
CA PRO A 135 7.61 -1.52 -14.16
C PRO A 135 8.57 -0.38 -14.47
N LYS A 136 8.15 0.52 -15.36
CA LYS A 136 8.95 1.67 -15.84
C LYS A 136 8.06 2.89 -16.04
N GLY A 137 8.67 4.07 -16.10
CA GLY A 137 8.00 5.34 -16.39
C GLY A 137 8.09 6.33 -15.24
N SER A 138 7.50 7.50 -15.43
CA SER A 138 7.51 8.60 -14.49
C SER A 138 6.30 8.59 -13.56
N LEU A 139 6.52 8.67 -12.26
CA LEU A 139 5.46 8.81 -11.25
C LEU A 139 4.77 10.19 -11.29
N SER A 140 5.15 11.07 -12.23
CA SER A 140 4.39 12.30 -12.51
C SER A 140 3.12 12.03 -13.34
N ALA A 141 2.91 10.78 -13.80
CA ALA A 141 1.72 10.43 -14.56
C ALA A 141 0.45 10.52 -13.70
N THR A 142 -0.63 10.97 -14.34
CA THR A 142 -1.98 11.08 -13.79
C THR A 142 -2.84 9.91 -14.23
N ILE A 143 -4.03 9.73 -13.66
CA ILE A 143 -4.96 8.69 -14.15
C ILE A 143 -5.34 8.87 -15.63
N TYR A 144 -5.31 10.11 -16.14
CA TYR A 144 -5.70 10.46 -17.51
C TYR A 144 -4.67 10.03 -18.57
N ASP A 145 -3.46 9.65 -18.15
CA ASP A 145 -2.40 9.17 -19.04
C ASP A 145 -2.58 7.68 -19.42
N PHE A 146 -3.59 7.02 -18.86
CA PHE A 146 -3.80 5.59 -19.04
C PHE A 146 -5.18 5.29 -19.62
N SER A 147 -5.21 4.43 -20.65
CA SER A 147 -6.44 3.90 -21.24
C SER A 147 -6.83 2.50 -20.70
N ARG A 148 -5.97 1.89 -19.89
CA ARG A 148 -6.15 0.54 -19.33
C ARG A 148 -5.51 0.43 -17.94
N PHE A 149 -6.08 -0.43 -17.11
CA PHE A 149 -5.63 -0.64 -15.73
C PHE A 149 -4.20 -1.21 -15.62
N THR A 150 -3.82 -2.18 -16.47
CA THR A 150 -2.50 -2.84 -16.35
C THR A 150 -1.31 -1.87 -16.44
N PRO A 151 -1.21 -0.97 -17.44
CA PRO A 151 -0.15 0.04 -17.46
C PRO A 151 -0.20 0.98 -16.24
N TYR A 152 -1.39 1.40 -15.83
CA TYR A 152 -1.60 2.22 -14.64
C TYR A 152 -1.06 1.53 -13.39
N ARG A 153 -1.51 0.29 -13.11
CA ARG A 153 -1.00 -0.51 -11.98
C ARG A 153 0.52 -0.66 -12.02
N ASN A 154 1.08 -1.02 -13.17
CA ASN A 154 2.52 -1.25 -13.28
C ASN A 154 3.33 0.00 -12.95
N LEU A 155 2.85 1.17 -13.36
CA LEU A 155 3.54 2.42 -13.06
C LEU A 155 3.23 2.92 -11.65
N VAL A 156 1.97 3.14 -11.34
CA VAL A 156 1.55 3.82 -10.11
C VAL A 156 1.87 2.97 -8.88
N TYR A 157 1.48 1.70 -8.88
CA TYR A 157 1.67 0.77 -7.77
C TYR A 157 3.10 0.24 -7.69
N LEU A 158 3.53 -0.45 -8.77
CA LEU A 158 4.74 -1.28 -8.71
C LEU A 158 6.01 -0.45 -8.88
N ARG A 159 6.04 0.50 -9.82
CA ARG A 159 7.16 1.44 -9.95
C ARG A 159 7.23 2.37 -8.74
N GLY A 160 6.07 2.77 -8.21
CA GLY A 160 5.96 3.53 -6.97
C GLY A 160 6.56 2.78 -5.78
N ALA A 161 6.26 1.49 -5.62
CA ALA A 161 6.87 0.66 -4.58
C ALA A 161 8.40 0.53 -4.74
N GLN A 162 8.92 0.42 -5.96
CA GLN A 162 10.38 0.46 -6.22
C GLN A 162 11.00 1.78 -5.79
N PHE A 163 10.34 2.90 -6.06
CA PHE A 163 10.81 4.22 -5.62
C PHE A 163 10.88 4.32 -4.09
N LEU A 164 9.83 3.91 -3.39
CA LEU A 164 9.81 3.91 -1.92
C LEU A 164 10.90 3.00 -1.34
N HIS A 165 11.14 1.85 -1.96
CA HIS A 165 12.23 0.96 -1.58
C HIS A 165 13.60 1.60 -1.77
N ALA A 166 13.85 2.28 -2.90
CA ALA A 166 15.10 3.00 -3.16
C ALA A 166 15.33 4.13 -2.14
N LEU A 167 14.28 4.87 -1.76
CA LEU A 167 14.35 5.85 -0.68
C LEU A 167 14.77 5.19 0.64
N ARG A 168 14.07 4.11 1.04
CA ARG A 168 14.38 3.38 2.28
C ARG A 168 15.81 2.84 2.30
N GLN A 169 16.29 2.26 1.19
CA GLN A 169 17.67 1.78 1.07
C GLN A 169 18.69 2.92 1.22
N THR A 170 18.41 4.09 0.65
CA THR A 170 19.30 5.25 0.75
C THR A 170 19.29 5.85 2.15
N MET A 171 18.13 6.02 2.74
CA MET A 171 17.96 6.68 4.05
C MET A 171 18.31 5.75 5.22
N GLY A 172 18.04 4.46 5.08
CA GLY A 172 18.00 3.48 6.14
C GLY A 172 16.64 3.45 6.86
N ASP A 173 16.32 2.32 7.47
CA ASP A 173 15.01 2.04 8.08
C ASP A 173 14.56 3.11 9.07
N ALA A 174 15.42 3.47 10.02
CA ALA A 174 15.06 4.42 11.07
C ALA A 174 14.62 5.78 10.51
N ALA A 175 15.34 6.32 9.52
CA ALA A 175 15.01 7.59 8.89
C ALA A 175 13.75 7.48 8.02
N PHE A 176 13.61 6.37 7.28
CA PHE A 176 12.46 6.13 6.43
C PHE A 176 11.15 6.05 7.24
N PHE A 177 11.11 5.23 8.28
CA PHE A 177 9.92 5.12 9.12
C PHE A 177 9.63 6.41 9.91
N ASN A 178 10.65 7.13 10.37
CA ASN A 178 10.46 8.45 10.97
C ASN A 178 9.84 9.45 9.97
N ALA A 179 10.25 9.41 8.69
CA ALA A 179 9.65 10.24 7.64
C ALA A 179 8.15 9.93 7.47
N LEU A 180 7.77 8.64 7.39
CA LEU A 180 6.37 8.23 7.26
C LEU A 180 5.53 8.66 8.47
N GLN A 181 6.06 8.49 9.69
CA GLN A 181 5.38 8.93 10.92
C GLN A 181 5.21 10.45 10.97
N THR A 182 6.24 11.20 10.57
CA THR A 182 6.21 12.66 10.52
C THR A 182 5.21 13.15 9.47
N TYR A 183 5.20 12.52 8.28
CA TYR A 183 4.25 12.82 7.22
C TYR A 183 2.81 12.61 7.68
N LEU A 184 2.51 11.45 8.30
CA LEU A 184 1.20 11.17 8.87
C LEU A 184 0.81 12.18 9.95
N ALA A 185 1.69 12.46 10.91
CA ALA A 185 1.37 13.39 12.01
C ALA A 185 1.12 14.82 11.50
N ARG A 186 1.82 15.23 10.45
CA ARG A 186 1.74 16.58 9.89
C ARG A 186 0.47 16.79 9.05
N PHE A 187 0.03 15.76 8.34
CA PHE A 187 -1.07 15.86 7.39
C PHE A 187 -2.32 15.06 7.79
N ASP A 188 -2.43 14.60 9.04
CA ASP A 188 -3.61 13.86 9.52
C ASP A 188 -4.90 14.64 9.29
N GLY A 189 -5.83 14.04 8.54
CA GLY A 189 -7.11 14.63 8.16
C GLY A 189 -7.00 15.70 7.05
N GLN A 190 -5.89 15.75 6.32
CA GLN A 190 -5.64 16.70 5.25
C GLN A 190 -5.38 15.98 3.92
N ILE A 191 -5.39 16.73 2.84
CA ILE A 191 -4.91 16.29 1.52
C ILE A 191 -3.48 16.78 1.36
N ALA A 192 -2.54 15.86 1.21
CA ALA A 192 -1.13 16.14 1.00
C ALA A 192 -0.73 15.95 -0.46
N THR A 193 0.34 16.63 -0.86
CA THR A 193 0.91 16.59 -2.21
C THR A 193 2.21 15.81 -2.25
N ARG A 194 2.70 15.53 -3.46
CA ARG A 194 4.05 15.00 -3.69
C ARG A 194 5.12 15.85 -2.99
N SER A 195 5.02 17.17 -3.06
CA SER A 195 5.98 18.06 -2.41
C SER A 195 6.01 17.86 -0.90
N ASP A 196 4.84 17.73 -0.28
CA ASP A 196 4.71 17.51 1.16
C ASP A 196 5.36 16.19 1.60
N PHE A 197 5.16 15.13 0.81
CA PHE A 197 5.80 13.83 1.06
C PHE A 197 7.32 13.91 0.90
N LEU A 198 7.81 14.48 -0.20
CA LEU A 198 9.25 14.59 -0.46
C LEU A 198 9.96 15.48 0.56
N ASP A 199 9.32 16.54 1.02
CA ASP A 199 9.82 17.41 2.10
C ASP A 199 9.94 16.64 3.42
N ALA A 200 8.95 15.84 3.78
CA ALA A 200 9.01 15.00 4.98
C ALA A 200 10.14 13.97 4.91
N VAL A 201 10.32 13.35 3.74
CA VAL A 201 11.39 12.39 3.49
C VAL A 201 12.77 13.05 3.56
N GLN A 202 12.96 14.21 2.91
CA GLN A 202 14.25 14.91 2.90
C GLN A 202 14.61 15.47 4.29
N GLN A 203 13.62 15.92 5.07
CA GLN A 203 13.83 16.41 6.45
C GLN A 203 14.25 15.30 7.42
N ALA A 204 13.91 14.05 7.14
CA ALA A 204 14.24 12.90 8.00
C ALA A 204 15.68 12.39 7.83
N THR A 205 16.41 12.87 6.80
CA THR A 205 17.77 12.38 6.50
C THR A 205 18.68 13.48 5.98
N SER A 206 19.99 13.36 6.29
CA SER A 206 21.04 14.18 5.69
C SER A 206 21.57 13.59 4.37
N LYS A 207 21.05 12.42 3.93
CA LYS A 207 21.47 11.79 2.68
C LYS A 207 20.90 12.54 1.49
N ASP A 208 21.64 12.56 0.38
CA ASP A 208 21.15 13.08 -0.88
C ASP A 208 20.21 12.08 -1.56
N LEU A 209 18.97 12.46 -1.74
CA LEU A 209 17.90 11.66 -2.36
C LEU A 209 17.64 12.05 -3.82
N SER A 210 18.38 13.05 -4.34
CA SER A 210 18.13 13.64 -5.66
C SER A 210 18.15 12.63 -6.80
N ALA A 211 19.05 11.64 -6.73
CA ALA A 211 19.15 10.59 -7.75
C ALA A 211 17.89 9.70 -7.77
N SER A 212 17.42 9.24 -6.61
CA SER A 212 16.21 8.41 -6.52
C SER A 212 14.95 9.18 -6.93
N ILE A 213 14.85 10.45 -6.53
CA ILE A 213 13.73 11.32 -6.90
C ILE A 213 13.76 11.59 -8.41
N ALA A 214 14.92 11.93 -8.97
CA ALA A 214 15.05 12.17 -10.41
C ALA A 214 14.70 10.93 -11.24
N ASP A 215 15.13 9.74 -10.82
CA ASP A 215 14.79 8.48 -11.50
C ASP A 215 13.29 8.19 -11.49
N ALA A 216 12.62 8.49 -10.38
CA ALA A 216 11.18 8.24 -10.23
C ALA A 216 10.28 9.24 -11.01
N PHE A 217 10.71 10.51 -11.15
CA PHE A 217 9.88 11.59 -11.68
C PHE A 217 10.37 12.19 -12.99
N LYS A 218 11.40 11.62 -13.61
CA LYS A 218 11.80 12.02 -14.98
C LYS A 218 10.71 11.66 -15.98
N PRO A 219 10.42 12.56 -16.94
CA PRO A 219 9.57 12.27 -18.08
C PRO A 219 10.05 11.10 -18.93
#